data_07ecf7332884aaa6b59e510221e00617
#
_entry.id   07ecf7332884aaa6b59e510221e00617
#
_cell.length_a   1.000
_cell.length_b   1.000
_cell.length_c   1.000
_cell.angle_alpha   90.00
_cell.angle_beta   90.00
_cell.angle_gamma   90.00
#
_symmetry.space_group_name_H-M   'P 1'
#
loop_
_entity.id
_entity.type
_entity.pdbx_description
1 polymer ?
#
loop_
_entity_poly.entity_id
_entity_poly.type
_entity_poly.pdbx_seq_one_letter_code
_entity_poly.pdbx_strand_id
1 'polypeptide(L)'
;MAKSWNKKIFKQIDAQVNKASKDLAEERGACPDAAEYGYQERFSNKTAIAPTASISIICGGASPGVEPIAANSYTHKTLSGSFNVRNRYLEEILESHGKNDDETWSSITTNQGSVSHLDFLTDLEKDVFKTAFELNQKWIIELSGDRTPYISQAQSVNLFLPADVHKRELHKIHFDAWKKGLKSLYYCRSKSIQRAENINDAKSTDVLANVYKNKATKTEEPEYEECLSCQ
;
A
#
# COMPACT_ATOMS: atom_id res chain seq x y z
N MET A 1 -6.67 -14.69 14.67
CA MET A 1 -5.20 -14.74 14.89
C MET A 1 -4.54 -13.41 14.52
N ALA A 2 -4.62 -12.90 13.28
CA ALA A 2 -3.96 -11.66 12.84
C ALA A 2 -4.22 -10.41 13.72
N LYS A 3 -5.47 -10.13 14.08
CA LYS A 3 -5.80 -9.01 14.98
C LYS A 3 -5.11 -9.11 16.34
N SER A 4 -5.02 -10.30 16.92
CA SER A 4 -4.36 -10.51 18.21
C SER A 4 -2.85 -10.23 18.12
N TRP A 5 -2.18 -10.73 17.08
CA TRP A 5 -0.77 -10.46 16.83
C TRP A 5 -0.51 -8.98 16.55
N ASN A 6 -1.34 -8.35 15.72
CA ASN A 6 -1.23 -6.92 15.43
C ASN A 6 -1.23 -6.08 16.73
N LYS A 7 -2.20 -6.31 17.62
CA LYS A 7 -2.26 -5.63 18.94
C LYS A 7 -1.05 -5.91 19.80
N LYS A 8 -0.62 -7.18 19.91
CA LYS A 8 0.53 -7.55 20.74
C LYS A 8 1.82 -6.89 20.28
N ILE A 9 2.06 -6.89 18.94
CA ILE A 9 3.26 -6.29 18.36
C ILE A 9 3.29 -4.79 18.64
N PHE A 10 2.23 -4.06 18.31
CA PHE A 10 2.21 -2.60 18.49
C PHE A 10 2.19 -2.18 19.95
N LYS A 11 1.52 -2.93 20.83
CA LYS A 11 1.61 -2.72 22.29
C LYS A 11 3.04 -2.88 22.82
N GLN A 12 3.76 -3.88 22.32
CA GLN A 12 5.16 -4.10 22.73
C GLN A 12 6.08 -2.99 22.20
N ILE A 13 5.90 -2.57 20.94
CA ILE A 13 6.64 -1.44 20.36
C ILE A 13 6.41 -0.19 21.21
N ASP A 14 5.17 0.15 21.49
CA ASP A 14 4.80 1.34 22.29
C ASP A 14 5.46 1.29 23.69
N ALA A 15 5.39 0.15 24.37
CA ALA A 15 6.00 -0.01 25.67
C ALA A 15 7.53 0.20 25.63
N GLN A 16 8.21 -0.34 24.62
CA GLN A 16 9.67 -0.20 24.48
C GLN A 16 10.09 1.22 24.09
N VAL A 17 9.41 1.88 23.18
CA VAL A 17 9.76 3.25 22.80
C VAL A 17 9.44 4.26 23.91
N ASN A 18 8.40 4.01 24.73
CA ASN A 18 8.10 4.82 25.90
C ASN A 18 9.20 4.66 26.96
N LYS A 19 9.64 3.43 27.21
CA LYS A 19 10.77 3.17 28.13
C LYS A 19 12.04 3.86 27.64
N ALA A 20 12.43 3.64 26.38
CA ALA A 20 13.63 4.25 25.81
C ALA A 20 13.61 5.78 25.83
N SER A 21 12.43 6.39 25.61
CA SER A 21 12.28 7.85 25.69
C SER A 21 12.54 8.38 27.11
N LYS A 22 12.08 7.67 28.13
CA LYS A 22 12.32 8.03 29.54
C LYS A 22 13.78 7.83 29.94
N ASP A 23 14.35 6.68 29.62
CA ASP A 23 15.77 6.38 29.89
C ASP A 23 16.69 7.46 29.26
N LEU A 24 16.40 7.86 28.00
CA LEU A 24 17.14 8.94 27.32
C LEU A 24 16.86 10.31 27.91
N ALA A 25 15.69 10.57 28.46
CA ALA A 25 15.40 11.83 29.12
C ALA A 25 16.15 11.96 30.47
N GLU A 26 16.36 10.85 31.18
CA GLU A 26 17.23 10.81 32.36
C GLU A 26 18.70 11.11 32.02
N GLU A 27 19.19 10.54 30.91
CA GLU A 27 20.58 10.72 30.45
C GLU A 27 20.85 12.10 29.81
N ARG A 28 19.90 12.62 29.00
CA ARG A 28 20.12 13.77 28.11
C ARG A 28 19.16 14.94 28.32
N GLY A 29 18.33 14.86 29.34
CA GLY A 29 17.26 15.82 29.61
C GLY A 29 15.99 15.59 28.77
N ALA A 30 14.87 16.04 29.27
CA ALA A 30 13.58 16.03 28.58
C ALA A 30 13.60 16.95 27.35
N CYS A 31 12.78 16.65 26.35
CA CYS A 31 12.58 17.61 25.23
C CYS A 31 11.83 18.86 25.73
N PRO A 32 11.97 20.02 25.05
CA PRO A 32 11.36 21.27 25.50
C PRO A 32 9.88 21.16 25.81
N ASP A 33 9.10 20.58 24.88
CA ASP A 33 7.65 20.42 25.04
C ASP A 33 7.30 19.56 26.28
N ALA A 34 8.04 18.45 26.48
CA ALA A 34 7.80 17.58 27.65
C ALA A 34 8.16 18.28 28.96
N ALA A 35 9.28 19.01 28.97
CA ALA A 35 9.74 19.76 30.14
C ALA A 35 8.77 20.85 30.55
N GLU A 36 8.18 21.57 29.56
CA GLU A 36 7.17 22.64 29.81
C GLU A 36 5.92 22.09 30.54
N TYR A 37 5.51 20.87 30.24
CA TYR A 37 4.36 20.20 30.87
C TYR A 37 4.75 19.25 32.03
N GLY A 38 6.01 19.24 32.45
CA GLY A 38 6.46 18.45 33.59
C GLY A 38 6.62 16.95 33.31
N TYR A 39 6.73 16.56 32.04
CA TYR A 39 6.96 15.16 31.64
C TYR A 39 8.43 14.87 31.46
N GLN A 40 8.87 13.72 31.97
CA GLN A 40 10.23 13.19 31.78
C GLN A 40 10.25 12.32 30.53
N GLU A 41 10.25 12.97 29.36
CA GLU A 41 10.24 12.31 28.05
C GLU A 41 11.26 12.99 27.12
N ARG A 42 12.09 12.20 26.44
CA ARG A 42 13.05 12.72 25.45
C ARG A 42 12.39 13.13 24.14
N PHE A 43 11.28 12.51 23.77
CA PHE A 43 10.55 12.72 22.52
C PHE A 43 9.07 12.97 22.81
N SER A 44 8.52 14.05 22.25
CA SER A 44 7.09 14.36 22.29
C SER A 44 6.27 13.39 21.43
N ASN A 45 6.83 12.97 20.28
CA ASN A 45 6.24 11.98 19.38
C ASN A 45 7.25 10.86 19.12
N LYS A 46 6.81 9.61 19.26
CA LYS A 46 7.71 8.45 19.24
C LYS A 46 7.50 7.53 18.03
N THR A 47 6.27 7.43 17.53
CA THR A 47 5.92 6.50 16.46
C THR A 47 4.98 7.11 15.44
N ALA A 48 5.21 6.76 14.17
CA ALA A 48 4.32 7.02 13.03
C ALA A 48 4.42 5.86 12.05
N ILE A 49 3.40 5.66 11.23
CA ILE A 49 3.49 4.74 10.09
C ILE A 49 3.51 5.57 8.82
N ALA A 50 4.72 5.67 8.23
CA ALA A 50 4.96 6.37 6.97
C ALA A 50 4.69 5.50 5.75
N PRO A 51 4.46 6.08 4.55
CA PRO A 51 4.55 5.34 3.30
C PRO A 51 5.99 4.88 3.11
N THR A 52 6.17 3.63 2.68
CA THR A 52 7.50 3.00 2.62
C THR A 52 7.84 2.47 1.23
N ALA A 53 7.38 3.13 0.17
CA ALA A 53 7.52 2.65 -1.21
C ALA A 53 8.98 2.33 -1.59
N SER A 54 9.91 3.29 -1.42
CA SER A 54 11.34 3.08 -1.72
C SER A 54 12.00 2.12 -0.73
N ILE A 55 11.64 2.20 0.55
CA ILE A 55 12.18 1.32 1.60
C ILE A 55 11.80 -0.13 1.34
N SER A 56 10.57 -0.40 0.88
CA SER A 56 10.11 -1.75 0.57
C SER A 56 10.92 -2.43 -0.53
N ILE A 57 11.40 -1.67 -1.51
CA ILE A 57 12.27 -2.16 -2.58
C ILE A 57 13.63 -2.55 -2.01
N ILE A 58 14.23 -1.67 -1.20
CA ILE A 58 15.53 -1.93 -0.55
C ILE A 58 15.44 -3.13 0.40
N CYS A 59 14.32 -3.29 1.10
CA CYS A 59 14.08 -4.40 2.03
C CYS A 59 13.66 -5.72 1.34
N GLY A 60 13.80 -5.82 0.02
CA GLY A 60 13.61 -7.08 -0.70
C GLY A 60 12.17 -7.38 -1.10
N GLY A 61 11.40 -6.37 -1.48
CA GLY A 61 10.08 -6.54 -2.10
C GLY A 61 8.93 -6.81 -1.11
N ALA A 62 9.03 -6.28 0.10
CA ALA A 62 7.89 -6.21 1.02
C ALA A 62 6.80 -5.28 0.47
N SER A 63 5.60 -5.32 1.05
CA SER A 63 4.55 -4.35 0.69
C SER A 63 5.02 -2.91 0.96
N PRO A 64 4.70 -1.96 0.07
CA PRO A 64 5.10 -0.55 0.22
C PRO A 64 4.31 0.22 1.31
N GLY A 65 3.55 -0.46 2.14
CA GLY A 65 2.76 0.12 3.21
C GLY A 65 2.27 -0.95 4.19
N VAL A 66 1.29 -0.60 5.01
CA VAL A 66 0.63 -1.54 5.93
C VAL A 66 -0.45 -2.39 5.24
N GLU A 67 -0.75 -2.07 4.00
CA GLU A 67 -1.70 -2.76 3.16
C GLU A 67 -1.01 -3.92 2.43
N PRO A 68 -1.77 -4.93 1.97
CA PRO A 68 -1.29 -5.92 1.02
C PRO A 68 -0.83 -5.28 -0.30
N ILE A 69 -0.02 -6.00 -1.06
CA ILE A 69 0.44 -5.55 -2.38
C ILE A 69 -0.75 -5.33 -3.33
N ALA A 70 -0.65 -4.29 -4.16
CA ALA A 70 -1.70 -3.95 -5.11
C ALA A 70 -1.80 -4.91 -6.31
N ALA A 71 -0.70 -5.61 -6.64
CA ALA A 71 -0.60 -6.57 -7.73
C ALA A 71 0.56 -7.52 -7.49
N ASN A 72 0.44 -8.80 -7.86
CA ASN A 72 1.53 -9.79 -7.77
C ASN A 72 2.57 -9.65 -8.90
N SER A 73 2.21 -8.97 -9.98
CA SER A 73 3.13 -8.60 -11.07
C SER A 73 2.77 -7.19 -11.56
N TYR A 74 3.77 -6.34 -11.70
CA TYR A 74 3.60 -4.97 -12.19
C TYR A 74 4.89 -4.40 -12.77
N THR A 75 4.75 -3.37 -13.61
CA THR A 75 5.90 -2.64 -14.14
C THR A 75 6.22 -1.45 -13.24
N HIS A 76 7.41 -1.47 -12.67
CA HIS A 76 7.96 -0.34 -11.91
C HIS A 76 8.75 0.58 -12.86
N LYS A 77 8.32 1.84 -12.98
CA LYS A 77 8.99 2.85 -13.80
C LYS A 77 9.90 3.70 -12.93
N THR A 78 11.15 3.80 -13.32
CA THR A 78 12.16 4.66 -12.70
C THR A 78 12.77 5.59 -13.75
N LEU A 79 13.58 6.56 -13.31
CA LEU A 79 14.36 7.39 -14.22
C LEU A 79 15.33 6.58 -15.08
N SER A 80 15.79 5.43 -14.60
CA SER A 80 16.73 4.53 -15.28
C SER A 80 16.05 3.54 -16.23
N GLY A 81 14.70 3.48 -16.27
CA GLY A 81 13.96 2.54 -17.11
C GLY A 81 12.76 1.90 -16.44
N SER A 82 12.21 0.91 -17.11
CA SER A 82 11.04 0.15 -16.64
C SER A 82 11.48 -1.27 -16.26
N PHE A 83 11.10 -1.70 -15.07
CA PHE A 83 11.45 -3.02 -14.52
C PHE A 83 10.17 -3.78 -14.19
N ASN A 84 10.11 -5.04 -14.60
CA ASN A 84 9.01 -5.93 -14.20
C ASN A 84 9.32 -6.49 -12.81
N VAL A 85 8.41 -6.21 -11.87
CA VAL A 85 8.48 -6.70 -10.50
C VAL A 85 7.51 -7.85 -10.35
N ARG A 86 7.98 -8.98 -9.82
CA ARG A 86 7.21 -10.18 -9.54
C ARG A 86 7.22 -10.45 -8.03
N ASN A 87 6.11 -10.96 -7.51
CA ASN A 87 6.05 -11.38 -6.12
C ASN A 87 6.86 -12.65 -5.94
N ARG A 88 8.02 -12.55 -5.27
CA ARG A 88 8.95 -13.66 -5.08
C ARG A 88 8.33 -14.88 -4.38
N TYR A 89 7.39 -14.67 -3.47
CA TYR A 89 6.73 -15.78 -2.77
C TYR A 89 5.74 -16.51 -3.69
N LEU A 90 5.10 -15.79 -4.60
CA LEU A 90 4.28 -16.41 -5.64
C LEU A 90 5.17 -17.15 -6.65
N GLU A 91 6.35 -16.61 -6.96
CA GLU A 91 7.33 -17.28 -7.83
C GLU A 91 7.70 -18.65 -7.30
N GLU A 92 8.01 -18.77 -5.99
CA GLU A 92 8.30 -20.06 -5.33
C GLU A 92 7.12 -21.06 -5.45
N ILE A 93 5.89 -20.59 -5.32
CA ILE A 93 4.69 -21.44 -5.48
C ILE A 93 4.50 -21.86 -6.94
N LEU A 94 4.63 -20.94 -7.89
CA LEU A 94 4.53 -21.25 -9.31
C LEU A 94 5.61 -22.25 -9.74
N GLU A 95 6.81 -22.13 -9.20
CA GLU A 95 7.91 -23.08 -9.43
C GLU A 95 7.56 -24.48 -8.91
N SER A 96 6.98 -24.58 -7.72
CA SER A 96 6.53 -25.86 -7.15
C SER A 96 5.45 -26.56 -7.99
N HIS A 97 4.64 -25.79 -8.71
CA HIS A 97 3.66 -26.28 -9.67
C HIS A 97 4.22 -26.48 -11.08
N GLY A 98 5.50 -26.18 -11.35
CA GLY A 98 6.10 -26.22 -12.68
C GLY A 98 5.48 -25.20 -13.65
N LYS A 99 5.00 -24.07 -13.14
CA LYS A 99 4.30 -23.01 -13.87
C LYS A 99 4.95 -21.63 -13.72
N ASN A 100 6.23 -21.59 -13.35
CA ASN A 100 7.00 -20.34 -13.29
C ASN A 100 7.55 -19.99 -14.69
N ASP A 101 6.65 -19.68 -15.62
CA ASP A 101 6.93 -19.33 -17.00
C ASP A 101 6.37 -17.94 -17.37
N ASP A 102 6.86 -17.40 -18.49
CA ASP A 102 6.47 -16.05 -18.94
C ASP A 102 5.00 -15.96 -19.36
N GLU A 103 4.39 -17.06 -19.80
CA GLU A 103 2.97 -17.12 -20.15
C GLU A 103 2.10 -16.92 -18.89
N THR A 104 2.42 -17.65 -17.83
CA THR A 104 1.72 -17.50 -16.53
C THR A 104 1.87 -16.09 -15.97
N TRP A 105 3.08 -15.51 -15.99
CA TRP A 105 3.30 -14.14 -15.52
C TRP A 105 2.62 -13.08 -16.40
N SER A 106 2.56 -13.29 -17.71
CA SER A 106 1.80 -12.43 -18.63
C SER A 106 0.30 -12.49 -18.33
N SER A 107 -0.23 -13.70 -18.08
CA SER A 107 -1.62 -13.89 -17.66
C SER A 107 -1.94 -13.17 -16.35
N ILE A 108 -1.08 -13.28 -15.33
CA ILE A 108 -1.23 -12.57 -14.05
C ILE A 108 -1.24 -11.05 -14.29
N THR A 109 -0.32 -10.55 -15.10
CA THR A 109 -0.22 -9.11 -15.41
C THR A 109 -1.47 -8.62 -16.14
N THR A 110 -1.98 -9.36 -17.11
CA THR A 110 -3.21 -9.06 -17.86
C THR A 110 -4.42 -9.05 -16.93
N ASN A 111 -4.46 -9.94 -15.94
CA ASN A 111 -5.49 -9.98 -14.90
C ASN A 111 -5.18 -9.04 -13.70
N GLN A 112 -4.47 -7.93 -13.96
CA GLN A 112 -4.22 -6.87 -12.98
C GLN A 112 -3.43 -7.34 -11.75
N GLY A 113 -2.60 -8.37 -11.90
CA GLY A 113 -1.82 -8.94 -10.81
C GLY A 113 -2.59 -9.92 -9.93
N SER A 114 -3.83 -10.26 -10.27
CA SER A 114 -4.62 -11.30 -9.58
C SER A 114 -4.21 -12.69 -10.02
N VAL A 115 -4.31 -13.66 -9.13
CA VAL A 115 -4.10 -15.09 -9.37
C VAL A 115 -5.40 -15.90 -9.36
N SER A 116 -6.54 -15.26 -9.21
CA SER A 116 -7.85 -15.92 -9.04
C SER A 116 -8.25 -16.82 -10.21
N HIS A 117 -7.77 -16.51 -11.42
CA HIS A 117 -8.04 -17.23 -12.67
C HIS A 117 -7.14 -18.45 -12.89
N LEU A 118 -6.13 -18.68 -12.07
CA LEU A 118 -5.18 -19.79 -12.23
C LEU A 118 -5.75 -21.07 -11.61
N ASP A 119 -6.29 -21.96 -12.43
CA ASP A 119 -7.01 -23.15 -11.96
C ASP A 119 -6.12 -24.19 -11.25
N PHE A 120 -4.81 -24.17 -11.51
CA PHE A 120 -3.85 -25.07 -10.88
C PHE A 120 -3.48 -24.69 -9.44
N LEU A 121 -3.79 -23.46 -8.99
CA LEU A 121 -3.58 -23.03 -7.62
C LEU A 121 -4.76 -23.48 -6.74
N THR A 122 -4.44 -23.92 -5.52
CA THR A 122 -5.43 -24.24 -4.50
C THR A 122 -6.16 -22.98 -4.02
N ASP A 123 -7.36 -23.15 -3.43
CA ASP A 123 -8.10 -22.02 -2.86
C ASP A 123 -7.31 -21.27 -1.79
N LEU A 124 -6.51 -21.99 -0.99
CA LEU A 124 -5.67 -21.39 0.03
C LEU A 124 -4.56 -20.52 -0.59
N GLU A 125 -3.90 -20.99 -1.64
CA GLU A 125 -2.88 -20.22 -2.35
C GLU A 125 -3.49 -18.98 -3.00
N LYS A 126 -4.66 -19.11 -3.65
CA LYS A 126 -5.41 -17.96 -4.19
C LYS A 126 -5.75 -16.95 -3.11
N ASP A 127 -6.17 -17.41 -1.93
CA ASP A 127 -6.51 -16.53 -0.80
C ASP A 127 -5.27 -15.80 -0.24
N VAL A 128 -4.12 -16.47 -0.19
CA VAL A 128 -2.85 -15.88 0.28
C VAL A 128 -2.36 -14.78 -0.65
N PHE A 129 -2.50 -14.97 -1.96
CA PHE A 129 -1.99 -14.04 -2.99
C PHE A 129 -3.05 -13.06 -3.52
N LYS A 130 -4.17 -12.88 -2.81
CA LYS A 130 -5.13 -11.81 -3.12
C LYS A 130 -4.47 -10.45 -3.10
N THR A 131 -4.73 -9.67 -4.12
CA THR A 131 -4.28 -8.27 -4.20
C THR A 131 -5.06 -7.37 -3.25
N ALA A 132 -4.54 -6.19 -2.96
CA ALA A 132 -5.23 -5.20 -2.12
C ALA A 132 -6.61 -4.82 -2.65
N PHE A 133 -6.82 -4.86 -3.97
CA PHE A 133 -8.11 -4.58 -4.61
C PHE A 133 -9.14 -5.70 -4.43
N GLU A 134 -8.70 -6.94 -4.22
CA GLU A 134 -9.58 -8.11 -4.02
C GLU A 134 -10.01 -8.26 -2.56
N LEU A 135 -9.32 -7.58 -1.65
CA LEU A 135 -9.60 -7.65 -0.22
C LEU A 135 -10.66 -6.65 0.21
N ASN A 136 -11.51 -7.08 1.16
CA ASN A 136 -12.44 -6.16 1.79
C ASN A 136 -11.69 -5.13 2.63
N GLN A 137 -11.79 -3.85 2.25
CA GLN A 137 -11.10 -2.73 2.88
C GLN A 137 -11.45 -2.54 4.36
N LYS A 138 -12.55 -3.09 4.81
CA LYS A 138 -12.90 -3.15 6.24
C LYS A 138 -11.78 -3.76 7.08
N TRP A 139 -11.07 -4.76 6.56
CA TRP A 139 -9.96 -5.38 7.31
C TRP A 139 -8.76 -4.47 7.48
N ILE A 140 -8.47 -3.62 6.50
CA ILE A 140 -7.43 -2.60 6.59
C ILE A 140 -7.78 -1.61 7.70
N ILE A 141 -9.03 -1.13 7.73
CA ILE A 141 -9.54 -0.22 8.78
C ILE A 141 -9.54 -0.90 10.16
N GLU A 142 -9.98 -2.16 10.24
CA GLU A 142 -9.98 -2.93 11.50
C GLU A 142 -8.57 -3.03 12.10
N LEU A 143 -7.60 -3.47 11.31
CA LEU A 143 -6.22 -3.64 11.76
C LEU A 143 -5.56 -2.30 12.08
N SER A 144 -5.84 -1.25 11.31
CA SER A 144 -5.34 0.10 11.58
C SER A 144 -5.93 0.69 12.86
N GLY A 145 -7.22 0.48 13.12
CA GLY A 145 -7.87 0.85 14.37
C GLY A 145 -7.29 0.12 15.58
N ASP A 146 -7.00 -1.17 15.43
CA ASP A 146 -6.38 -1.98 16.49
C ASP A 146 -4.96 -1.49 16.88
N ARG A 147 -4.22 -0.85 15.94
CA ARG A 147 -2.87 -0.27 16.17
C ARG A 147 -2.93 1.16 16.71
N THR A 148 -3.93 1.92 16.34
CA THR A 148 -4.03 3.37 16.60
C THR A 148 -3.71 3.76 18.06
N PRO A 149 -4.17 3.03 19.11
CA PRO A 149 -3.84 3.39 20.50
C PRO A 149 -2.35 3.31 20.86
N TYR A 150 -1.55 2.63 20.03
CA TYR A 150 -0.12 2.38 20.26
C TYR A 150 0.79 3.18 19.33
N ILE A 151 0.21 4.15 18.58
CA ILE A 151 0.94 5.00 17.64
C ILE A 151 0.69 6.45 18.02
N SER A 152 1.76 7.17 18.36
CA SER A 152 1.65 8.55 18.85
C SER A 152 1.21 9.53 17.76
N GLN A 153 1.64 9.34 16.51
CA GLN A 153 1.23 10.15 15.37
C GLN A 153 0.18 9.44 14.50
N ALA A 154 0.13 9.74 13.21
CA ALA A 154 -0.81 9.14 12.27
C ALA A 154 -0.24 7.88 11.59
N GLN A 155 -1.11 7.20 10.84
CA GLN A 155 -0.78 6.08 9.98
C GLN A 155 -1.13 6.45 8.55
N SER A 156 -0.19 6.24 7.62
CA SER A 156 -0.45 6.37 6.19
C SER A 156 -1.17 5.10 5.70
N VAL A 157 -2.50 5.15 5.71
CA VAL A 157 -3.38 4.02 5.34
C VAL A 157 -3.98 4.29 3.98
N ASN A 158 -3.62 3.46 2.99
CA ASN A 158 -4.22 3.51 1.66
C ASN A 158 -5.47 2.63 1.61
N LEU A 159 -6.45 3.07 0.82
CA LEU A 159 -7.65 2.30 0.49
C LEU A 159 -7.62 1.94 -0.99
N PHE A 160 -8.08 0.73 -1.31
CA PHE A 160 -8.12 0.21 -2.67
C PHE A 160 -9.55 -0.12 -3.04
N LEU A 161 -10.13 0.68 -3.91
CA LEU A 161 -11.54 0.62 -4.24
C LEU A 161 -11.76 0.35 -5.73
N PRO A 162 -12.83 -0.34 -6.12
CA PRO A 162 -13.21 -0.45 -7.51
C PRO A 162 -13.57 0.92 -8.09
N ALA A 163 -13.49 1.07 -9.42
CA ALA A 163 -13.76 2.34 -10.08
C ALA A 163 -15.20 2.83 -9.90
N ASP A 164 -16.12 1.90 -9.77
CA ASP A 164 -17.58 2.09 -9.65
C ASP A 164 -18.08 2.02 -8.21
N VAL A 165 -17.18 2.16 -7.22
CA VAL A 165 -17.56 2.11 -5.80
C VAL A 165 -18.72 3.07 -5.51
N HIS A 166 -19.78 2.53 -4.90
CA HIS A 166 -20.94 3.34 -4.54
C HIS A 166 -20.61 4.33 -3.41
N LYS A 167 -21.09 5.57 -3.50
CA LYS A 167 -20.82 6.64 -2.51
C LYS A 167 -21.13 6.23 -1.08
N ARG A 168 -22.15 5.40 -0.86
CA ARG A 168 -22.51 4.87 0.45
C ARG A 168 -21.40 3.99 1.05
N GLU A 169 -20.76 3.15 0.23
CA GLU A 169 -19.66 2.30 0.66
C GLU A 169 -18.43 3.13 1.01
N LEU A 170 -18.09 4.09 0.15
CA LEU A 170 -17.00 5.05 0.42
C LEU A 170 -17.24 5.81 1.73
N HIS A 171 -18.44 6.32 1.94
CA HIS A 171 -18.81 6.99 3.19
C HIS A 171 -18.66 6.06 4.40
N LYS A 172 -19.16 4.82 4.29
CA LYS A 172 -19.09 3.83 5.38
C LYS A 172 -17.66 3.53 5.79
N ILE A 173 -16.74 3.34 4.83
CA ILE A 173 -15.34 3.08 5.09
C ILE A 173 -14.71 4.25 5.87
N HIS A 174 -14.94 5.49 5.45
CA HIS A 174 -14.43 6.68 6.15
C HIS A 174 -15.03 6.84 7.53
N PHE A 175 -16.33 6.62 7.67
CA PHE A 175 -17.02 6.68 8.96
C PHE A 175 -16.51 5.61 9.93
N ASP A 176 -16.30 4.38 9.46
CA ASP A 176 -15.76 3.29 10.27
C ASP A 176 -14.30 3.60 10.69
N ALA A 177 -13.49 4.21 9.82
CA ALA A 177 -12.14 4.66 10.16
C ALA A 177 -12.16 5.71 11.27
N TRP A 178 -12.99 6.74 11.14
CA TRP A 178 -13.18 7.76 12.17
C TRP A 178 -13.67 7.16 13.50
N LYS A 179 -14.68 6.29 13.46
CA LYS A 179 -15.23 5.63 14.64
C LYS A 179 -14.21 4.76 15.38
N LYS A 180 -13.23 4.21 14.66
CA LYS A 180 -12.12 3.44 15.24
C LYS A 180 -10.95 4.30 15.72
N GLY A 181 -11.07 5.61 15.66
CA GLY A 181 -10.09 6.55 16.15
C GLY A 181 -8.88 6.75 15.25
N LEU A 182 -8.95 6.37 13.96
CA LEU A 182 -7.89 6.69 13.00
C LEU A 182 -7.81 8.23 12.87
N LYS A 183 -6.59 8.77 12.99
CA LYS A 183 -6.35 10.22 12.92
C LYS A 183 -6.41 10.72 11.48
N SER A 184 -6.03 9.86 10.51
CA SER A 184 -6.08 10.14 9.07
C SER A 184 -6.14 8.86 8.26
N LEU A 185 -6.57 8.97 7.02
CA LEU A 185 -6.30 8.06 5.93
C LEU A 185 -5.30 8.74 4.99
N TYR A 186 -4.75 8.00 4.00
CA TYR A 186 -3.79 8.54 3.05
C TYR A 186 -4.39 8.58 1.65
N TYR A 187 -4.00 7.70 0.73
CA TYR A 187 -4.56 7.67 -0.60
C TYR A 187 -5.80 6.78 -0.69
N CYS A 188 -6.80 7.25 -1.42
CA CYS A 188 -7.88 6.44 -1.94
C CYS A 188 -7.53 6.06 -3.38
N ARG A 189 -7.00 4.85 -3.58
CA ARG A 189 -6.61 4.33 -4.89
C ARG A 189 -7.80 3.65 -5.55
N SER A 190 -8.19 4.12 -6.73
CA SER A 190 -9.23 3.49 -7.52
C SER A 190 -8.69 3.10 -8.89
N LYS A 191 -9.24 2.02 -9.47
CA LYS A 191 -9.01 1.68 -10.87
C LYS A 191 -9.83 2.63 -11.74
N SER A 192 -9.27 3.17 -12.83
CA SER A 192 -10.07 3.97 -13.76
C SER A 192 -10.96 3.05 -14.61
N ILE A 193 -12.19 3.47 -14.88
CA ILE A 193 -13.14 2.74 -15.74
C ILE A 193 -12.53 2.46 -17.10
N GLN A 194 -11.82 3.43 -17.69
CA GLN A 194 -11.15 3.29 -18.99
C GLN A 194 -10.06 2.20 -19.02
N ARG A 195 -9.41 1.90 -17.88
CA ARG A 195 -8.44 0.79 -17.81
C ARG A 195 -9.11 -0.58 -17.68
N ALA A 196 -10.30 -0.63 -17.09
CA ALA A 196 -11.08 -1.86 -16.98
C ALA A 196 -11.65 -2.32 -18.33
N GLU A 197 -12.05 -1.39 -19.19
CA GLU A 197 -12.58 -1.68 -20.53
C GLU A 197 -11.49 -2.09 -21.53
N ASN A 198 -10.28 -1.52 -21.45
CA ASN A 198 -9.18 -1.81 -22.38
C ASN A 198 -8.50 -3.17 -22.18
N ILE A 199 -8.80 -3.89 -21.11
CA ILE A 199 -8.17 -5.20 -20.84
C ILE A 199 -8.94 -6.34 -21.53
N ASN A 200 -10.20 -6.13 -21.86
CA ASN A 200 -11.02 -7.14 -22.53
C ASN A 200 -10.85 -7.18 -24.07
N ASP A 201 -10.15 -6.21 -24.67
CA ASP A 201 -9.87 -6.16 -26.10
C ASP A 201 -8.39 -6.43 -26.40
N ALA A 202 -8.00 -7.71 -26.38
CA ALA A 202 -6.69 -8.19 -26.86
C ALA A 202 -6.51 -7.98 -28.40
N LYS A 203 -7.28 -7.09 -29.04
CA LYS A 203 -7.22 -6.75 -30.47
C LYS A 203 -6.78 -5.33 -30.80
N SER A 204 -6.33 -4.52 -29.84
CA SER A 204 -6.05 -3.10 -30.12
C SER A 204 -4.59 -2.67 -29.99
N THR A 205 -3.66 -3.43 -30.57
CA THR A 205 -2.30 -2.89 -30.85
C THR A 205 -2.33 -1.70 -31.82
N ASP A 206 -3.40 -1.55 -32.63
CA ASP A 206 -3.54 -0.43 -33.57
C ASP A 206 -4.10 0.86 -32.97
N VAL A 207 -4.80 0.80 -31.83
CA VAL A 207 -5.37 2.01 -31.20
C VAL A 207 -4.33 2.83 -30.47
N LEU A 208 -3.32 2.19 -29.87
CA LEU A 208 -2.22 2.91 -29.21
C LEU A 208 -1.35 3.68 -30.21
N ALA A 209 -1.14 3.14 -31.42
CA ALA A 209 -0.39 3.84 -32.47
C ALA A 209 -1.12 5.11 -32.99
N ASN A 210 -2.45 5.12 -32.97
CA ASN A 210 -3.25 6.27 -33.40
C ASN A 210 -3.40 7.37 -32.34
N VAL A 211 -3.39 7.02 -31.03
CA VAL A 211 -3.43 8.00 -29.95
C VAL A 211 -2.13 8.82 -29.89
N TYR A 212 -0.98 8.22 -30.20
CA TYR A 212 0.30 8.93 -30.25
C TYR A 212 0.48 9.77 -31.51
N LYS A 213 -0.21 9.47 -32.61
CA LYS A 213 -0.15 10.28 -33.85
C LYS A 213 -0.99 11.56 -33.80
N ASN A 214 -2.04 11.62 -32.96
CA ASN A 214 -2.94 12.79 -32.89
C ASN A 214 -2.59 13.81 -31.80
N LYS A 215 -1.49 13.62 -31.03
CA LYS A 215 -1.00 14.59 -30.03
C LYS A 215 0.09 15.54 -30.51
N ALA A 216 0.26 15.68 -31.82
CA ALA A 216 1.19 16.64 -32.43
C ALA A 216 0.51 17.95 -32.84
N THR A 217 -0.40 18.49 -32.01
CA THR A 217 -0.84 19.88 -32.13
C THR A 217 -0.63 20.57 -30.78
N LYS A 218 0.22 21.59 -30.83
CA LYS A 218 0.64 22.46 -29.75
C LYS A 218 -0.51 22.95 -28.90
N THR A 219 -0.49 22.63 -27.61
CA THR A 219 -1.04 23.48 -26.56
C THR A 219 0.04 23.69 -25.53
N GLU A 220 0.33 24.94 -25.22
CA GLU A 220 1.28 25.35 -24.19
C GLU A 220 0.84 24.74 -22.86
N GLU A 221 1.65 23.84 -22.31
CA GLU A 221 1.44 23.27 -20.98
C GLU A 221 1.79 24.33 -19.95
N PRO A 222 0.96 24.57 -18.93
CA PRO A 222 1.35 25.41 -17.81
C PRO A 222 2.50 24.71 -17.06
N GLU A 223 3.59 25.43 -16.90
CA GLU A 223 4.76 25.02 -16.11
C GLU A 223 4.36 24.96 -14.63
N TYR A 224 4.14 23.75 -14.10
CA TYR A 224 3.99 23.55 -12.67
C TYR A 224 5.35 23.22 -12.06
N GLU A 225 5.78 24.01 -11.09
CA GLU A 225 6.95 23.67 -10.27
C GLU A 225 6.68 22.35 -9.54
N GLU A 226 7.48 21.33 -9.81
CA GLU A 226 7.41 20.06 -9.11
C GLU A 226 7.82 20.22 -7.65
N CYS A 227 6.93 19.86 -6.74
CA CYS A 227 7.23 19.86 -5.31
C CYS A 227 8.20 18.71 -5.00
N LEU A 228 9.49 19.02 -4.81
CA LEU A 228 10.55 18.06 -4.50
C LEU A 228 10.44 17.42 -3.10
N SER A 229 9.50 17.85 -2.27
CA SER A 229 9.36 17.34 -0.89
C SER A 229 8.52 16.07 -0.76
N CYS A 230 7.92 15.55 -1.86
CA CYS A 230 7.06 14.37 -1.87
C CYS A 230 7.63 13.19 -2.68
N GLN A 231 8.92 13.16 -2.97
CA GLN A 231 9.59 12.01 -3.57
C GLN A 231 10.08 11.01 -2.53
#